data_890d019951ce327fd8986148f896b2ad
#
_entry.id   890d019951ce327fd8986148f896b2ad
#
_cell.length_a   1.000
_cell.length_b   1.000
_cell.length_c   1.000
_cell.angle_alpha   90.00
_cell.angle_beta   90.00
_cell.angle_gamma   90.00
#
_symmetry.space_group_name_H-M   'P 1'
#
loop_
_entity.id
_entity.type
_entity.pdbx_description
1 polymer ?
#
loop_
_entity_poly.entity_id
_entity_poly.type
_entity_poly.pdbx_seq_one_letter_code
_entity_poly.pdbx_strand_id
1 'polypeptide(L)'
;MNLKIYLSILVVFLTLFSFSQSKEYEVVVPDLTNPWGFTFLPDNSILITEKEGKLILFKNRKKTEIMGLPKIYVRGQGGFMDVELHPNYKGNGWIYFTYASQDGGGKGGNTTLMRAKLKGNQLVDKKVLYKAGPNSKKGQHFGSRIAFDKENHIYFSIGDRGNRDQNPQDITRDCGKIYRLNDDGSIPKDNPFINNKGAKKAIYSYGHRNPQGMEINPFTNEIWAHEHGPRGGDEINIIQKGKNYGWPKASYGINYSGTKFTNKTSIPGMENPIHYWTPSIAPSGMAFISSDKYGKWKGSLLVGSLKFQYVSRCILKGNKVFKEVKLLKDIGRVRSIEQGMDGYIYVGVENLGIVRLLPK
;
A
#
# COMPACT_ATOMS: atom_id res chain seq x y z
N MET A 1 -16.87 39.05 -77.80
CA MET A 1 -16.18 37.77 -77.49
C MET A 1 -16.13 37.64 -75.97
N ASN A 2 -17.17 36.96 -75.41
CA ASN A 2 -17.34 36.88 -73.93
C ASN A 2 -16.73 35.59 -73.37
N LEU A 3 -15.68 35.75 -72.53
CA LEU A 3 -15.05 34.66 -71.88
C LEU A 3 -15.76 34.43 -70.52
N LYS A 4 -16.49 33.34 -70.38
CA LYS A 4 -17.05 32.92 -69.09
C LYS A 4 -16.03 32.17 -68.28
N ILE A 5 -15.66 32.76 -67.13
CA ILE A 5 -14.80 32.11 -66.12
C ILE A 5 -15.69 31.24 -65.23
N TYR A 6 -15.52 29.94 -65.26
CA TYR A 6 -16.14 29.00 -64.32
C TYR A 6 -15.27 28.91 -63.07
N LEU A 7 -15.78 29.44 -61.96
CA LEU A 7 -15.16 29.29 -60.64
C LEU A 7 -15.61 27.96 -60.02
N SER A 8 -14.77 26.97 -60.04
CA SER A 8 -15.03 25.68 -59.37
C SER A 8 -14.69 25.82 -57.89
N ILE A 9 -15.70 25.84 -57.02
CA ILE A 9 -15.53 25.80 -55.57
C ILE A 9 -15.30 24.36 -55.14
N LEU A 10 -14.07 24.03 -54.81
CA LEU A 10 -13.68 22.75 -54.20
C LEU A 10 -14.01 22.79 -52.70
N VAL A 11 -15.14 22.19 -52.29
CA VAL A 11 -15.52 22.03 -50.89
C VAL A 11 -14.73 20.84 -50.32
N VAL A 12 -13.67 21.12 -49.60
CA VAL A 12 -12.92 20.11 -48.83
C VAL A 12 -13.66 19.82 -47.53
N PHE A 13 -14.35 18.70 -47.48
CA PHE A 13 -14.92 18.16 -46.25
C PHE A 13 -13.77 17.64 -45.37
N LEU A 14 -13.28 18.48 -44.43
CA LEU A 14 -12.44 18.05 -43.33
C LEU A 14 -13.34 17.31 -42.33
N THR A 15 -13.40 15.98 -42.43
CA THR A 15 -13.96 15.12 -41.38
C THR A 15 -13.00 15.14 -40.20
N LEU A 16 -13.30 15.97 -39.19
CA LEU A 16 -12.70 15.95 -37.91
C LEU A 16 -13.05 14.61 -37.24
N PHE A 17 -12.20 13.61 -37.40
CA PHE A 17 -12.21 12.43 -36.53
C PHE A 17 -11.83 12.89 -35.13
N SER A 18 -12.79 13.25 -34.29
CA SER A 18 -12.61 13.34 -32.87
C SER A 18 -12.27 11.94 -32.36
N PHE A 19 -11.00 11.63 -32.20
CA PHE A 19 -10.60 10.48 -31.40
C PHE A 19 -11.06 10.76 -29.97
N SER A 20 -12.22 10.26 -29.60
CA SER A 20 -12.63 10.18 -28.21
C SER A 20 -11.61 9.29 -27.51
N GLN A 21 -10.65 9.90 -26.83
CA GLN A 21 -9.71 9.17 -26.01
C GLN A 21 -10.53 8.42 -24.95
N SER A 22 -10.56 7.10 -25.03
CA SER A 22 -11.33 6.28 -24.10
C SER A 22 -10.89 6.62 -22.67
N LYS A 23 -11.83 7.05 -21.83
CA LYS A 23 -11.56 7.44 -20.45
C LYS A 23 -10.98 6.24 -19.71
N GLU A 24 -9.79 6.38 -19.13
CA GLU A 24 -9.11 5.29 -18.44
C GLU A 24 -9.66 5.05 -17.02
N TYR A 25 -10.30 6.05 -16.43
CA TYR A 25 -10.86 5.99 -15.07
C TYR A 25 -12.07 6.91 -14.91
N GLU A 26 -12.81 6.71 -13.83
CA GLU A 26 -13.81 7.64 -13.33
C GLU A 26 -13.53 8.00 -11.85
N VAL A 27 -13.84 9.22 -11.45
CA VAL A 27 -13.72 9.64 -10.05
C VAL A 27 -14.96 9.19 -9.29
N VAL A 28 -14.75 8.32 -8.28
CA VAL A 28 -15.82 7.75 -7.45
C VAL A 28 -15.99 8.55 -6.15
N VAL A 29 -14.88 8.88 -5.50
CA VAL A 29 -14.88 9.73 -4.30
C VAL A 29 -13.96 10.91 -4.58
N PRO A 30 -14.49 12.10 -4.88
CA PRO A 30 -13.68 13.29 -5.15
C PRO A 30 -13.13 13.92 -3.86
N ASP A 31 -12.23 14.89 -3.99
CA ASP A 31 -11.82 15.84 -2.94
C ASP A 31 -11.33 15.15 -1.67
N LEU A 32 -10.35 14.27 -1.79
CA LEU A 32 -9.57 13.70 -0.70
C LEU A 32 -8.15 14.22 -0.78
N THR A 33 -7.59 14.65 0.35
CA THR A 33 -6.23 15.21 0.38
C THR A 33 -5.16 14.12 0.33
N ASN A 34 -5.29 13.13 1.20
CA ASN A 34 -4.32 12.03 1.27
C ASN A 34 -5.01 10.72 1.69
N PRO A 35 -5.76 10.08 0.77
CA PRO A 35 -6.43 8.80 1.04
C PRO A 35 -5.39 7.68 1.19
N TRP A 36 -4.89 7.51 2.42
CA TRP A 36 -3.76 6.64 2.69
C TRP A 36 -4.12 5.17 2.52
N GLY A 37 -5.27 4.75 3.01
CA GLY A 37 -5.87 3.44 2.84
C GLY A 37 -7.38 3.55 2.68
N PHE A 38 -8.00 2.56 2.06
CA PHE A 38 -9.46 2.44 2.01
C PHE A 38 -9.85 0.98 1.83
N THR A 39 -11.06 0.64 2.27
CA THR A 39 -11.63 -0.71 2.15
C THR A 39 -13.13 -0.64 1.89
N PHE A 40 -13.73 -1.72 1.38
CA PHE A 40 -15.14 -1.79 1.00
C PHE A 40 -15.94 -2.51 2.07
N LEU A 41 -16.96 -1.84 2.62
CA LEU A 41 -17.95 -2.49 3.48
C LEU A 41 -18.88 -3.41 2.65
N PRO A 42 -19.55 -4.40 3.27
CA PRO A 42 -20.40 -5.35 2.56
C PRO A 42 -21.54 -4.76 1.74
N ASP A 43 -21.89 -3.50 1.99
CA ASP A 43 -22.90 -2.75 1.26
C ASP A 43 -22.30 -1.87 0.13
N ASN A 44 -21.04 -2.10 -0.24
CA ASN A 44 -20.25 -1.33 -1.18
C ASN A 44 -19.96 0.12 -0.78
N SER A 45 -20.27 0.53 0.44
CA SER A 45 -19.74 1.79 0.96
C SER A 45 -18.24 1.68 1.20
N ILE A 46 -17.53 2.82 1.13
CA ILE A 46 -16.08 2.86 1.22
C ILE A 46 -15.68 3.52 2.53
N LEU A 47 -14.86 2.84 3.32
CA LEU A 47 -14.23 3.38 4.51
C LEU A 47 -12.82 3.83 4.16
N ILE A 48 -12.48 5.09 4.43
CA ILE A 48 -11.28 5.76 3.93
C ILE A 48 -10.53 6.41 5.09
N THR A 49 -9.24 6.14 5.21
CA THR A 49 -8.35 6.88 6.11
C THR A 49 -7.70 8.04 5.36
N GLU A 50 -7.77 9.24 5.92
CA GLU A 50 -6.93 10.35 5.51
C GLU A 50 -5.76 10.51 6.47
N LYS A 51 -4.55 10.64 5.93
CA LYS A 51 -3.31 10.67 6.71
C LYS A 51 -3.33 11.70 7.84
N GLU A 52 -4.01 12.78 7.64
CA GLU A 52 -4.16 13.91 8.58
C GLU A 52 -5.01 13.57 9.81
N GLY A 53 -5.54 12.34 9.91
CA GLY A 53 -6.24 11.85 11.09
C GLY A 53 -7.75 11.84 10.97
N LYS A 54 -8.30 11.67 9.78
CA LYS A 54 -9.73 11.49 9.55
C LYS A 54 -10.05 10.08 9.08
N LEU A 55 -11.20 9.56 9.52
CA LEU A 55 -11.85 8.38 8.98
C LEU A 55 -13.14 8.82 8.30
N ILE A 56 -13.30 8.48 7.04
CA ILE A 56 -14.44 8.91 6.23
C ILE A 56 -15.20 7.67 5.75
N LEU A 57 -16.51 7.64 5.97
CA LEU A 57 -17.43 6.70 5.34
C LEU A 57 -18.04 7.40 4.13
N PHE A 58 -17.81 6.83 2.94
CA PHE A 58 -18.44 7.25 1.70
C PHE A 58 -19.56 6.29 1.33
N LYS A 59 -20.81 6.80 1.39
CA LYS A 59 -22.02 6.03 1.08
C LYS A 59 -23.03 6.93 0.37
N ASN A 60 -23.69 6.43 -0.68
CA ASN A 60 -24.71 7.16 -1.44
C ASN A 60 -24.23 8.56 -1.87
N ARG A 61 -23.01 8.64 -2.37
CA ARG A 61 -22.31 9.88 -2.82
C ARG A 61 -22.12 10.92 -1.68
N LYS A 62 -22.26 10.53 -0.42
CA LYS A 62 -22.05 11.40 0.73
C LYS A 62 -20.85 10.93 1.53
N LYS A 63 -19.96 11.87 1.89
CA LYS A 63 -18.89 11.67 2.86
C LYS A 63 -19.39 11.96 4.27
N THR A 64 -19.19 11.05 5.20
CA THR A 64 -19.51 11.21 6.62
C THR A 64 -18.24 10.95 7.43
N GLU A 65 -17.81 11.89 8.25
CA GLU A 65 -16.67 11.71 9.13
C GLU A 65 -17.06 10.79 10.30
N ILE A 66 -16.21 9.79 10.57
CA ILE A 66 -16.38 8.83 11.67
C ILE A 66 -15.62 9.35 12.87
N MET A 67 -16.32 9.40 13.99
CA MET A 67 -15.83 9.91 15.27
C MET A 67 -15.22 8.79 16.14
N GLY A 68 -14.61 9.18 17.26
CA GLY A 68 -14.07 8.23 18.23
C GLY A 68 -12.69 7.67 17.90
N LEU A 69 -11.95 8.30 17.00
CA LEU A 69 -10.58 7.94 16.67
C LEU A 69 -9.65 8.07 17.89
N PRO A 70 -8.56 7.28 17.96
CA PRO A 70 -7.47 7.54 18.89
C PRO A 70 -6.74 8.84 18.53
N LYS A 71 -5.88 9.31 19.43
CA LYS A 71 -4.99 10.45 19.12
C LYS A 71 -3.97 10.04 18.06
N ILE A 72 -4.05 10.64 16.88
CA ILE A 72 -3.14 10.38 15.75
C ILE A 72 -1.93 11.33 15.82
N TYR A 73 -0.72 10.78 15.68
CA TYR A 73 0.52 11.56 15.59
C TYR A 73 0.85 11.84 14.12
N VAL A 74 0.43 13.00 13.63
CA VAL A 74 0.69 13.43 12.26
C VAL A 74 2.04 14.10 12.16
N ARG A 75 3.02 13.44 11.50
CA ARG A 75 4.35 13.99 11.24
C ARG A 75 5.02 13.29 10.05
N GLY A 76 5.39 14.03 9.03
CA GLY A 76 6.05 13.49 7.83
C GLY A 76 5.21 12.42 7.15
N GLN A 77 5.70 11.18 7.07
CA GLN A 77 4.95 10.06 6.50
C GLN A 77 3.94 9.42 7.48
N GLY A 78 4.05 9.72 8.78
CA GLY A 78 3.14 9.18 9.79
C GLY A 78 1.87 10.00 9.92
N GLY A 79 0.81 9.31 10.30
CA GLY A 79 -0.54 9.84 10.46
C GLY A 79 -1.53 8.70 10.68
N PHE A 80 -2.75 8.83 10.17
CA PHE A 80 -3.70 7.73 10.07
C PHE A 80 -3.44 7.02 8.75
N MET A 81 -3.13 5.72 8.82
CA MET A 81 -2.55 5.03 7.67
C MET A 81 -3.51 3.99 7.11
N ASP A 82 -3.27 2.72 7.30
CA ASP A 82 -4.07 1.69 6.65
C ASP A 82 -5.37 1.36 7.37
N VAL A 83 -6.33 0.82 6.63
CA VAL A 83 -7.60 0.29 7.13
C VAL A 83 -7.98 -0.97 6.38
N GLU A 84 -8.32 -2.04 7.14
CA GLU A 84 -8.77 -3.31 6.61
C GLU A 84 -9.94 -3.87 7.39
N LEU A 85 -10.85 -4.57 6.72
CA LEU A 85 -11.88 -5.35 7.38
C LEU A 85 -11.35 -6.72 7.77
N HIS A 86 -11.85 -7.24 8.89
CA HIS A 86 -11.67 -8.66 9.18
C HIS A 86 -12.29 -9.52 8.06
N PRO A 87 -11.67 -10.64 7.63
CA PRO A 87 -12.24 -11.50 6.59
C PRO A 87 -13.68 -11.96 6.89
N ASN A 88 -14.01 -12.18 8.17
CA ASN A 88 -15.39 -12.44 8.63
C ASN A 88 -16.08 -11.18 9.19
N TYR A 89 -15.92 -10.03 8.54
CA TYR A 89 -16.52 -8.77 9.00
C TYR A 89 -18.04 -8.85 9.18
N LYS A 90 -18.75 -9.54 8.29
CA LYS A 90 -20.21 -9.74 8.39
C LYS A 90 -20.63 -10.45 9.69
N GLY A 91 -19.79 -11.33 10.22
CA GLY A 91 -20.06 -12.06 11.46
C GLY A 91 -19.61 -11.31 12.73
N ASN A 92 -18.54 -10.53 12.66
CA ASN A 92 -17.91 -9.98 13.86
C ASN A 92 -17.79 -8.45 13.91
N GLY A 93 -17.90 -7.76 12.77
CA GLY A 93 -17.87 -6.30 12.65
C GLY A 93 -16.52 -5.64 12.94
N TRP A 94 -15.42 -6.41 12.99
CA TRP A 94 -14.10 -5.86 13.27
C TRP A 94 -13.47 -5.16 12.07
N ILE A 95 -12.93 -3.96 12.32
CA ILE A 95 -12.15 -3.13 11.41
C ILE A 95 -10.80 -2.92 12.06
N TYR A 96 -9.73 -3.03 11.28
CA TYR A 96 -8.35 -2.88 11.73
C TYR A 96 -7.72 -1.65 11.12
N PHE A 97 -6.90 -0.98 11.92
CA PHE A 97 -6.26 0.27 11.54
C PHE A 97 -4.81 0.28 11.97
N THR A 98 -3.96 0.84 11.14
CA THR A 98 -2.62 1.28 11.56
C THR A 98 -2.58 2.80 11.62
N TYR A 99 -1.90 3.32 12.62
CA TYR A 99 -1.70 4.76 12.78
C TYR A 99 -0.40 5.05 13.53
N ALA A 100 0.11 6.25 13.37
CA ALA A 100 1.21 6.72 14.18
C ALA A 100 0.69 7.22 15.53
N SER A 101 1.25 6.72 16.65
CA SER A 101 0.92 7.15 18.01
C SER A 101 2.17 7.57 18.78
N GLN A 102 1.96 8.28 19.88
CA GLN A 102 3.02 8.66 20.81
C GLN A 102 3.16 7.68 22.01
N ASP A 103 2.40 6.58 22.01
CA ASP A 103 2.25 5.66 23.14
C ASP A 103 3.38 4.62 23.26
N GLY A 104 4.32 4.58 22.32
CA GLY A 104 5.43 3.60 22.29
C GLY A 104 6.62 3.92 23.20
N GLY A 105 6.48 4.94 24.04
CA GLY A 105 7.55 5.42 24.95
C GLY A 105 8.59 6.30 24.25
N GLY A 106 9.07 7.32 24.97
CA GLY A 106 10.00 8.31 24.44
C GLY A 106 9.35 9.39 23.57
N LYS A 107 10.17 10.30 23.03
CA LYS A 107 9.69 11.44 22.21
C LYS A 107 9.43 11.01 20.74
N GLY A 108 8.41 11.58 20.12
CA GLY A 108 8.02 11.31 18.72
C GLY A 108 6.89 10.31 18.63
N GLY A 109 6.85 9.50 17.58
CA GLY A 109 5.80 8.51 17.39
C GLY A 109 6.31 7.24 16.70
N ASN A 110 5.49 6.18 16.77
CA ASN A 110 5.72 4.94 16.07
C ASN A 110 4.38 4.32 15.62
N THR A 111 4.46 3.29 14.80
CA THR A 111 3.27 2.60 14.26
C THR A 111 2.58 1.79 15.36
N THR A 112 1.26 1.91 15.41
CA THR A 112 0.36 1.19 16.29
C THR A 112 -0.70 0.50 15.43
N LEU A 113 -1.01 -0.76 15.74
CA LEU A 113 -2.13 -1.52 15.19
C LEU A 113 -3.26 -1.57 16.22
N MET A 114 -4.47 -1.27 15.80
CA MET A 114 -5.67 -1.41 16.60
C MET A 114 -6.82 -2.03 15.81
N ARG A 115 -7.83 -2.55 16.52
CA ARG A 115 -9.12 -2.89 15.93
C ARG A 115 -10.25 -2.15 16.65
N ALA A 116 -11.35 -1.94 15.95
CA ALA A 116 -12.58 -1.34 16.48
C ALA A 116 -13.79 -1.85 15.71
N LYS A 117 -14.99 -1.48 16.17
CA LYS A 117 -16.23 -1.67 15.41
C LYS A 117 -16.83 -0.33 15.05
N LEU A 118 -17.64 -0.31 14.00
CA LEU A 118 -18.39 0.88 13.59
C LEU A 118 -19.84 0.76 14.06
N LYS A 119 -20.31 1.74 14.84
CA LYS A 119 -21.71 1.88 15.24
C LYS A 119 -22.22 3.27 14.86
N GLY A 120 -23.06 3.32 13.83
CA GLY A 120 -23.44 4.59 13.22
C GLY A 120 -22.22 5.30 12.62
N ASN A 121 -21.93 6.50 13.08
CA ASN A 121 -20.75 7.27 12.69
C ASN A 121 -19.65 7.32 13.77
N GLN A 122 -19.58 6.30 14.64
CA GLN A 122 -18.62 6.27 15.75
C GLN A 122 -17.89 4.94 15.84
N LEU A 123 -16.57 4.99 16.09
CA LEU A 123 -15.79 3.82 16.46
C LEU A 123 -16.02 3.45 17.93
N VAL A 124 -16.41 2.18 18.15
CA VAL A 124 -16.63 1.57 19.46
C VAL A 124 -15.75 0.32 19.62
N ASP A 125 -15.74 -0.29 20.81
CA ASP A 125 -14.99 -1.53 21.12
C ASP A 125 -13.51 -1.47 20.73
N LYS A 126 -12.89 -0.29 20.89
CA LYS A 126 -11.50 -0.05 20.49
C LYS A 126 -10.51 -0.87 21.31
N LYS A 127 -9.65 -1.63 20.63
CA LYS A 127 -8.57 -2.42 21.25
C LYS A 127 -7.27 -2.22 20.50
N VAL A 128 -6.23 -1.73 21.18
CA VAL A 128 -4.86 -1.72 20.66
C VAL A 128 -4.33 -3.14 20.70
N LEU A 129 -3.83 -3.63 19.57
CA LEU A 129 -3.29 -4.98 19.39
C LEU A 129 -1.76 -5.00 19.45
N TYR A 130 -1.12 -3.94 18.93
CA TYR A 130 0.33 -3.80 18.94
C TYR A 130 0.76 -2.34 19.01
N LYS A 131 1.78 -2.05 19.82
CA LYS A 131 2.46 -0.75 19.87
C LYS A 131 3.95 -0.97 19.63
N ALA A 132 4.48 -0.42 18.55
CA ALA A 132 5.91 -0.44 18.33
C ALA A 132 6.64 0.57 19.23
N GLY A 133 7.81 0.20 19.68
CA GLY A 133 8.64 1.04 20.55
C GLY A 133 10.13 0.78 20.38
N PRO A 134 10.98 1.74 20.79
CA PRO A 134 10.61 3.09 21.24
C PRO A 134 10.13 3.99 20.11
N ASN A 135 9.50 5.12 20.46
CA ASN A 135 9.14 6.16 19.53
C ASN A 135 10.35 6.77 18.83
N SER A 136 10.15 7.36 17.65
CA SER A 136 11.17 8.09 16.90
C SER A 136 10.70 9.49 16.55
N LYS A 137 11.57 10.49 16.71
CA LYS A 137 11.33 11.85 16.25
C LYS A 137 11.41 11.98 14.73
N LYS A 138 11.99 10.98 14.03
CA LYS A 138 12.09 10.98 12.57
C LYS A 138 10.71 10.82 11.92
N GLY A 139 10.44 11.59 10.89
CA GLY A 139 9.15 11.63 10.20
C GLY A 139 8.99 10.60 9.08
N GLN A 140 9.89 9.62 8.95
CA GLN A 140 9.88 8.67 7.84
C GLN A 140 9.70 7.22 8.27
N HIS A 141 9.35 6.37 7.28
CA HIS A 141 9.36 4.91 7.30
C HIS A 141 8.47 4.30 8.39
N PHE A 142 7.18 4.57 8.33
CA PHE A 142 6.20 3.98 9.24
C PHE A 142 5.72 2.59 8.79
N GLY A 143 5.96 2.19 7.52
CA GLY A 143 5.39 0.98 6.95
C GLY A 143 3.88 1.07 6.89
N SER A 144 3.19 0.26 7.71
CA SER A 144 1.78 0.38 8.12
C SER A 144 0.76 -0.44 7.33
N ARG A 145 1.13 -1.10 6.25
CA ARG A 145 0.18 -1.90 5.46
C ARG A 145 -0.29 -3.14 6.25
N ILE A 146 -1.57 -3.49 6.12
CA ILE A 146 -2.24 -4.64 6.76
C ILE A 146 -2.64 -5.64 5.67
N ALA A 147 -2.56 -6.92 5.97
CA ALA A 147 -3.15 -7.99 5.19
C ALA A 147 -3.61 -9.15 6.10
N PHE A 148 -4.60 -9.93 5.65
CA PHE A 148 -5.08 -11.12 6.35
C PHE A 148 -4.86 -12.37 5.50
N ASP A 149 -4.38 -13.46 6.14
CA ASP A 149 -4.38 -14.77 5.52
C ASP A 149 -5.73 -15.50 5.70
N LYS A 150 -5.84 -16.69 5.13
CA LYS A 150 -7.06 -17.51 5.18
C LYS A 150 -7.38 -18.04 6.59
N GLU A 151 -6.39 -18.10 7.45
CA GLU A 151 -6.50 -18.49 8.86
C GLU A 151 -6.85 -17.29 9.77
N ASN A 152 -7.08 -16.10 9.19
CA ASN A 152 -7.35 -14.82 9.86
C ASN A 152 -6.16 -14.28 10.68
N HIS A 153 -4.93 -14.71 10.41
CA HIS A 153 -3.79 -14.01 10.98
C HIS A 153 -3.64 -12.64 10.34
N ILE A 154 -3.27 -11.67 11.16
CA ILE A 154 -2.99 -10.31 10.73
C ILE A 154 -1.49 -10.20 10.44
N TYR A 155 -1.16 -9.78 9.22
CA TYR A 155 0.17 -9.30 8.88
C TYR A 155 0.15 -7.79 8.79
N PHE A 156 1.17 -7.15 9.36
CA PHE A 156 1.32 -5.70 9.25
C PHE A 156 2.79 -5.31 9.22
N SER A 157 3.09 -4.19 8.58
CA SER A 157 4.46 -3.74 8.39
C SER A 157 4.79 -2.54 9.28
N ILE A 158 6.05 -2.46 9.73
CA ILE A 158 6.61 -1.28 10.36
C ILE A 158 7.97 -1.02 9.73
N GLY A 159 8.17 0.17 9.16
CA GLY A 159 9.42 0.56 8.54
C GLY A 159 10.55 0.78 9.58
N ASP A 160 11.78 0.96 9.12
CA ASP A 160 12.97 1.09 9.97
C ASP A 160 13.02 2.37 10.82
N ARG A 161 12.03 3.27 10.65
CA ARG A 161 11.92 4.55 11.32
C ARG A 161 13.17 5.44 11.16
N GLY A 162 13.87 5.26 10.02
CA GLY A 162 15.11 5.97 9.69
C GLY A 162 16.31 5.59 10.57
N ASN A 163 16.27 4.46 11.25
CA ASN A 163 17.36 3.91 12.04
C ASN A 163 17.85 2.58 11.44
N ARG A 164 18.35 2.67 10.21
CA ARG A 164 18.68 1.52 9.37
C ARG A 164 19.75 0.61 9.96
N ASP A 165 20.70 1.19 10.68
CA ASP A 165 21.88 0.45 11.16
C ASP A 165 21.58 -0.38 12.43
N GLN A 166 20.47 -0.06 13.12
CA GLN A 166 20.10 -0.75 14.36
C GLN A 166 18.82 -1.59 14.22
N ASN A 167 17.77 -1.03 13.60
CA ASN A 167 16.45 -1.64 13.69
C ASN A 167 16.26 -2.87 12.79
N PRO A 168 16.51 -2.84 11.46
CA PRO A 168 16.06 -3.89 10.54
C PRO A 168 16.62 -5.27 10.83
N GLN A 169 17.90 -5.34 11.22
CA GLN A 169 18.62 -6.61 11.42
C GLN A 169 18.54 -7.16 12.85
N ASP A 170 18.08 -6.37 13.82
CA ASP A 170 17.98 -6.77 15.23
C ASP A 170 16.55 -7.21 15.56
N ILE A 171 16.33 -8.51 15.79
CA ILE A 171 15.02 -9.07 16.12
C ILE A 171 14.56 -8.76 17.56
N THR A 172 15.43 -8.21 18.41
CA THR A 172 15.05 -7.74 19.76
C THR A 172 14.39 -6.36 19.73
N ARG A 173 14.46 -5.67 18.59
CA ARG A 173 13.94 -4.32 18.38
C ARG A 173 12.73 -4.33 17.42
N ASP A 174 11.81 -3.42 17.65
CA ASP A 174 10.80 -3.11 16.65
C ASP A 174 11.41 -2.35 15.48
N CYS A 175 10.64 -2.23 14.40
CA CYS A 175 10.93 -1.48 13.18
C CYS A 175 11.82 -2.20 12.16
N GLY A 176 11.52 -1.97 10.89
CA GLY A 176 12.13 -2.69 9.77
C GLY A 176 11.71 -4.16 9.72
N LYS A 177 10.41 -4.42 9.98
CA LYS A 177 9.83 -5.77 10.14
C LYS A 177 8.46 -5.88 9.49
N ILE A 178 8.09 -7.12 9.16
CA ILE A 178 6.70 -7.54 9.00
C ILE A 178 6.35 -8.43 10.19
N TYR A 179 5.18 -8.22 10.75
CA TYR A 179 4.68 -8.85 11.96
C TYR A 179 3.51 -9.76 11.64
N ARG A 180 3.28 -10.80 12.48
CA ARG A 180 2.09 -11.64 12.43
C ARG A 180 1.47 -11.79 13.82
N LEU A 181 0.18 -11.58 13.91
CA LEU A 181 -0.65 -11.78 15.10
C LEU A 181 -1.89 -12.60 14.75
N ASN A 182 -2.52 -13.19 15.73
CA ASN A 182 -3.92 -13.59 15.63
C ASN A 182 -4.82 -12.34 15.56
N ASP A 183 -6.04 -12.50 15.10
CA ASP A 183 -7.01 -11.40 14.94
C ASP A 183 -7.33 -10.64 16.24
N ASP A 184 -7.16 -11.28 17.39
CA ASP A 184 -7.36 -10.71 18.72
C ASP A 184 -6.12 -9.99 19.29
N GLY A 185 -4.98 -10.02 18.56
CA GLY A 185 -3.69 -9.45 18.94
C GLY A 185 -2.79 -10.40 19.74
N SER A 186 -3.22 -11.62 20.03
CA SER A 186 -2.35 -12.64 20.61
C SER A 186 -1.29 -13.11 19.61
N ILE A 187 -0.19 -13.66 20.12
CA ILE A 187 0.93 -14.10 19.27
C ILE A 187 0.70 -15.57 18.87
N PRO A 188 0.71 -15.88 17.56
CA PRO A 188 0.63 -17.26 17.08
C PRO A 188 1.77 -18.13 17.64
N LYS A 189 1.45 -19.34 18.14
CA LYS A 189 2.42 -20.24 18.79
C LYS A 189 3.53 -20.69 17.84
N ASP A 190 3.28 -20.66 16.55
CA ASP A 190 4.22 -21.04 15.50
C ASP A 190 4.98 -19.85 14.88
N ASN A 191 4.92 -18.65 15.47
CA ASN A 191 5.74 -17.51 15.00
C ASN A 191 7.24 -17.88 15.05
N PRO A 192 8.05 -17.40 14.06
CA PRO A 192 9.40 -17.90 13.84
C PRO A 192 10.35 -17.65 15.03
N PHE A 193 10.15 -16.59 15.80
CA PHE A 193 11.04 -16.20 16.88
C PHE A 193 10.43 -16.42 18.27
N ILE A 194 9.41 -17.28 18.38
CA ILE A 194 8.68 -17.51 19.65
C ILE A 194 9.61 -18.01 20.76
N ASN A 195 10.58 -18.86 20.43
CA ASN A 195 11.54 -19.45 21.36
C ASN A 195 12.85 -18.67 21.48
N ASN A 196 13.07 -17.61 20.68
CA ASN A 196 14.30 -16.83 20.75
C ASN A 196 14.27 -15.87 21.95
N LYS A 197 15.20 -16.01 22.87
CA LYS A 197 15.30 -15.12 24.04
C LYS A 197 15.53 -13.68 23.60
N GLY A 198 14.74 -12.75 24.16
CA GLY A 198 14.83 -11.31 23.85
C GLY A 198 14.16 -10.87 22.55
N ALA A 199 13.85 -11.77 21.61
CA ALA A 199 13.21 -11.40 20.36
C ALA A 199 11.78 -10.88 20.57
N LYS A 200 11.35 -9.95 19.71
CA LYS A 200 9.95 -9.53 19.57
C LYS A 200 9.14 -10.67 18.93
N LYS A 201 8.32 -11.33 19.72
CA LYS A 201 7.63 -12.57 19.35
C LYS A 201 6.64 -12.43 18.20
N ALA A 202 6.16 -11.22 17.93
CA ALA A 202 5.27 -10.91 16.84
C ALA A 202 5.97 -10.82 15.48
N ILE A 203 7.29 -10.73 15.41
CA ILE A 203 8.04 -10.63 14.14
C ILE A 203 7.83 -11.89 13.30
N TYR A 204 7.45 -11.67 12.03
CA TYR A 204 7.31 -12.72 11.02
C TYR A 204 8.50 -12.75 10.06
N SER A 205 8.96 -11.57 9.59
CA SER A 205 10.18 -11.39 8.80
C SER A 205 10.88 -10.10 9.17
N TYR A 206 12.16 -9.96 8.81
CA TYR A 206 13.00 -8.83 9.21
C TYR A 206 13.95 -8.38 8.09
N GLY A 207 14.71 -7.31 8.34
CA GLY A 207 15.60 -6.75 7.32
C GLY A 207 14.87 -5.93 6.26
N HIS A 208 13.79 -5.25 6.65
CA HIS A 208 12.99 -4.37 5.79
C HIS A 208 13.32 -2.89 6.02
N ARG A 209 13.16 -2.08 4.97
CA ARG A 209 13.30 -0.63 5.06
C ARG A 209 11.98 0.07 5.34
N ASN A 210 11.04 0.00 4.41
CA ASN A 210 9.76 0.69 4.52
C ASN A 210 8.70 0.03 3.62
N PRO A 211 8.14 -1.11 4.01
CA PRO A 211 7.08 -1.76 3.25
C PRO A 211 5.81 -0.91 3.30
N GLN A 212 5.34 -0.43 2.13
CA GLN A 212 4.13 0.39 1.98
C GLN A 212 3.05 -0.27 1.08
N GLY A 213 3.28 -1.47 0.62
CA GLY A 213 2.31 -2.35 0.01
C GLY A 213 2.47 -3.75 0.56
N MET A 214 1.36 -4.40 0.83
CA MET A 214 1.31 -5.81 1.24
C MET A 214 -0.04 -6.39 0.84
N GLU A 215 -0.02 -7.57 0.23
CA GLU A 215 -1.20 -8.23 -0.29
C GLU A 215 -1.01 -9.74 -0.24
N ILE A 216 -2.08 -10.47 0.00
CA ILE A 216 -2.08 -11.93 -0.17
C ILE A 216 -2.40 -12.23 -1.64
N ASN A 217 -1.50 -12.94 -2.31
CA ASN A 217 -1.75 -13.37 -3.67
C ASN A 217 -2.97 -14.32 -3.69
N PRO A 218 -4.09 -13.93 -4.33
CA PRO A 218 -5.34 -14.72 -4.29
C PRO A 218 -5.23 -16.06 -5.01
N PHE A 219 -4.18 -16.27 -5.80
CA PHE A 219 -3.98 -17.50 -6.58
C PHE A 219 -3.04 -18.49 -5.89
N THR A 220 -2.05 -18.00 -5.10
CA THR A 220 -1.03 -18.85 -4.46
C THR A 220 -1.08 -18.81 -2.94
N ASN A 221 -1.81 -17.86 -2.36
CA ASN A 221 -1.88 -17.61 -0.91
C ASN A 221 -0.54 -17.17 -0.29
N GLU A 222 0.41 -16.72 -1.11
CA GLU A 222 1.67 -16.15 -0.65
C GLU A 222 1.49 -14.69 -0.25
N ILE A 223 2.26 -14.24 0.73
CA ILE A 223 2.31 -12.83 1.13
C ILE A 223 3.29 -12.11 0.21
N TRP A 224 2.82 -11.11 -0.48
CA TRP A 224 3.65 -10.23 -1.30
C TRP A 224 3.72 -8.85 -0.66
N ALA A 225 4.90 -8.26 -0.64
CA ALA A 225 5.09 -6.89 -0.18
C ALA A 225 6.03 -6.14 -1.11
N HIS A 226 5.82 -4.84 -1.25
CA HIS A 226 6.82 -3.97 -1.83
C HIS A 226 7.30 -2.95 -0.80
N GLU A 227 8.53 -2.51 -0.96
CA GLU A 227 9.13 -1.54 -0.07
C GLU A 227 10.01 -0.52 -0.80
N HIS A 228 10.15 0.65 -0.17
CA HIS A 228 10.99 1.72 -0.69
C HIS A 228 12.46 1.43 -0.46
N GLY A 229 13.26 1.50 -1.51
CA GLY A 229 14.69 1.75 -1.43
C GLY A 229 15.00 3.22 -1.13
N PRO A 230 16.29 3.59 -0.98
CA PRO A 230 16.64 5.01 -0.81
C PRO A 230 16.61 5.78 -2.14
N ARG A 231 17.68 5.81 -2.88
CA ARG A 231 17.75 6.41 -4.22
C ARG A 231 17.91 5.29 -5.26
N GLY A 232 16.79 4.65 -5.66
CA GLY A 232 16.71 3.37 -6.35
C GLY A 232 16.61 2.20 -5.38
N GLY A 233 16.41 0.99 -5.93
CA GLY A 233 16.30 -0.23 -5.14
C GLY A 233 15.00 -0.34 -4.34
N ASP A 234 13.88 0.21 -4.83
CA ASP A 234 12.56 -0.20 -4.39
C ASP A 234 12.36 -1.66 -4.82
N GLU A 235 11.66 -2.46 -4.03
CA GLU A 235 11.63 -3.92 -4.20
C GLU A 235 10.20 -4.47 -4.13
N ILE A 236 9.98 -5.60 -4.83
CA ILE A 236 8.87 -6.52 -4.56
C ILE A 236 9.45 -7.79 -3.98
N ASN A 237 8.92 -8.23 -2.87
CA ASN A 237 9.35 -9.39 -2.12
C ASN A 237 8.17 -10.36 -1.89
N ILE A 238 8.43 -11.67 -1.95
CA ILE A 238 7.54 -12.72 -1.42
C ILE A 238 7.96 -12.99 0.01
N ILE A 239 7.06 -12.73 0.94
CA ILE A 239 7.38 -12.73 2.37
C ILE A 239 7.24 -14.14 2.97
N GLN A 240 8.34 -14.62 3.54
CA GLN A 240 8.43 -15.94 4.14
C GLN A 240 8.76 -15.86 5.63
N LYS A 241 8.26 -16.84 6.37
CA LYS A 241 8.42 -16.99 7.81
C LYS A 241 9.89 -17.05 8.23
N GLY A 242 10.31 -16.15 9.12
CA GLY A 242 11.65 -16.13 9.70
C GLY A 242 12.76 -15.58 8.79
N LYS A 243 12.44 -15.15 7.57
CA LYS A 243 13.43 -14.74 6.59
C LYS A 243 13.90 -13.30 6.76
N ASN A 244 15.14 -13.06 6.32
CA ASN A 244 15.83 -11.77 6.34
C ASN A 244 15.88 -11.19 4.93
N TYR A 245 15.37 -9.98 4.72
CA TYR A 245 15.29 -9.28 3.43
C TYR A 245 16.45 -8.29 3.20
N GLY A 246 17.48 -8.38 4.00
CA GLY A 246 18.81 -7.84 3.72
C GLY A 246 19.04 -6.38 4.06
N TRP A 247 18.00 -5.54 4.17
CA TRP A 247 18.20 -4.11 4.48
C TRP A 247 18.88 -3.89 5.84
N PRO A 248 19.91 -3.03 5.95
CA PRO A 248 20.61 -2.27 4.90
C PRO A 248 21.89 -2.97 4.39
N LYS A 249 22.13 -4.23 4.73
CA LYS A 249 23.36 -4.97 4.38
C LYS A 249 23.47 -5.24 2.87
N ALA A 250 22.34 -5.47 2.20
CA ALA A 250 22.21 -5.59 0.76
C ALA A 250 21.19 -4.58 0.24
N SER A 251 21.41 -4.00 -0.94
CA SER A 251 20.47 -3.08 -1.59
C SER A 251 20.88 -2.80 -3.03
N TYR A 252 19.89 -2.57 -3.91
CA TYR A 252 20.07 -2.05 -5.26
C TYR A 252 20.09 -0.52 -5.32
N GLY A 253 19.90 0.16 -4.17
CA GLY A 253 19.89 1.61 -4.06
C GLY A 253 21.18 2.18 -3.47
N ILE A 254 21.27 3.50 -3.49
CA ILE A 254 22.39 4.28 -2.93
C ILE A 254 21.86 5.36 -1.99
N ASN A 255 22.71 5.99 -1.19
CA ASN A 255 22.34 7.14 -0.36
C ASN A 255 21.78 8.28 -1.22
N TYR A 256 20.94 9.14 -0.66
CA TYR A 256 20.45 10.34 -1.33
C TYR A 256 21.57 11.32 -1.72
N SER A 257 22.71 11.29 -1.01
CA SER A 257 23.95 12.01 -1.37
C SER A 257 24.63 11.47 -2.65
N GLY A 258 24.23 10.32 -3.17
CA GLY A 258 24.87 9.66 -4.31
C GLY A 258 25.96 8.67 -3.94
N THR A 259 26.34 8.57 -2.67
CA THR A 259 27.35 7.62 -2.21
C THR A 259 26.74 6.23 -1.98
N LYS A 260 27.52 5.18 -2.17
CA LYS A 260 27.12 3.83 -1.79
C LYS A 260 27.23 3.64 -0.28
N PHE A 261 26.30 2.89 0.32
CA PHE A 261 26.39 2.44 1.73
C PHE A 261 26.63 0.94 1.82
N THR A 262 26.43 0.22 0.72
CA THR A 262 26.82 -1.18 0.54
C THR A 262 27.20 -1.41 -0.92
N ASN A 263 28.10 -2.36 -1.17
CA ASN A 263 28.42 -2.85 -2.50
C ASN A 263 27.70 -4.17 -2.82
N LYS A 264 26.90 -4.68 -1.87
CA LYS A 264 26.22 -5.97 -2.01
C LYS A 264 24.77 -5.75 -2.42
N THR A 265 24.34 -6.43 -3.46
CA THR A 265 22.92 -6.51 -3.87
C THR A 265 22.28 -7.81 -3.40
N SER A 266 23.09 -8.79 -2.97
CA SER A 266 22.66 -10.09 -2.47
C SER A 266 23.67 -10.59 -1.44
N ILE A 267 23.20 -11.33 -0.44
CA ILE A 267 24.02 -11.95 0.61
C ILE A 267 23.48 -13.36 0.86
N PRO A 268 24.33 -14.41 0.92
CA PRO A 268 23.89 -15.76 1.27
C PRO A 268 23.10 -15.79 2.58
N GLY A 269 21.95 -16.49 2.60
CA GLY A 269 21.07 -16.56 3.76
C GLY A 269 20.11 -15.36 3.91
N MET A 270 20.12 -14.40 2.98
CA MET A 270 19.12 -13.33 2.87
C MET A 270 18.30 -13.51 1.59
N GLU A 271 17.03 -13.14 1.65
CA GLU A 271 16.13 -13.25 0.50
C GLU A 271 16.39 -12.11 -0.49
N ASN A 272 16.36 -12.45 -1.77
CA ASN A 272 16.46 -11.47 -2.84
C ASN A 272 15.06 -11.05 -3.31
N PRO A 273 14.87 -9.79 -3.73
CA PRO A 273 13.61 -9.36 -4.31
C PRO A 273 13.33 -10.10 -5.63
N ILE A 274 12.05 -10.33 -5.91
CA ILE A 274 11.61 -10.88 -7.20
C ILE A 274 11.61 -9.82 -8.32
N HIS A 275 11.63 -8.56 -7.92
CA HIS A 275 11.72 -7.38 -8.79
C HIS A 275 12.25 -6.18 -8.03
N TYR A 276 12.95 -5.28 -8.71
CA TYR A 276 13.39 -4.00 -8.14
C TYR A 276 13.35 -2.87 -9.16
N TRP A 277 13.22 -1.63 -8.67
CA TRP A 277 13.23 -0.43 -9.51
C TRP A 277 14.45 0.45 -9.27
N THR A 278 15.11 0.81 -10.34
CA THR A 278 16.14 1.86 -10.37
C THR A 278 15.93 2.69 -11.64
N PRO A 279 15.56 3.97 -11.52
CA PRO A 279 15.38 4.75 -10.30
C PRO A 279 14.17 4.33 -9.45
N SER A 280 14.16 4.74 -8.16
CA SER A 280 13.03 4.53 -7.25
C SER A 280 11.74 5.14 -7.82
N ILE A 281 10.66 4.36 -7.82
CA ILE A 281 9.30 4.82 -8.17
C ILE A 281 8.52 5.29 -6.94
N ALA A 282 9.05 5.05 -5.74
CA ALA A 282 8.38 5.19 -4.46
C ALA A 282 7.03 4.44 -4.44
N PRO A 283 7.05 3.09 -4.43
CA PRO A 283 5.84 2.27 -4.57
C PRO A 283 4.92 2.46 -3.37
N SER A 284 3.61 2.54 -3.60
CA SER A 284 2.61 2.65 -2.54
C SER A 284 1.28 2.07 -3.00
N GLY A 285 0.66 1.26 -2.11
CA GLY A 285 -0.50 0.47 -2.47
C GLY A 285 -0.19 -0.60 -3.52
N MET A 286 -0.81 -1.76 -3.38
CA MET A 286 -0.73 -2.84 -4.36
C MET A 286 -1.98 -3.69 -4.29
N ALA A 287 -2.38 -4.25 -5.43
CA ALA A 287 -3.47 -5.21 -5.51
C ALA A 287 -3.26 -6.18 -6.67
N PHE A 288 -3.64 -7.44 -6.49
CA PHE A 288 -3.75 -8.38 -7.60
C PHE A 288 -5.07 -8.19 -8.34
N ILE A 289 -5.06 -8.29 -9.65
CA ILE A 289 -6.28 -8.37 -10.45
C ILE A 289 -6.77 -9.81 -10.42
N SER A 290 -7.78 -10.11 -9.61
CA SER A 290 -8.40 -11.44 -9.54
C SER A 290 -9.73 -11.52 -10.31
N SER A 291 -10.34 -10.39 -10.63
CA SER A 291 -11.61 -10.30 -11.36
C SER A 291 -11.47 -10.55 -12.86
N ASP A 292 -12.49 -11.17 -13.46
CA ASP A 292 -12.59 -11.37 -14.90
C ASP A 292 -12.92 -10.08 -15.68
N LYS A 293 -13.33 -9.01 -15.00
CA LYS A 293 -13.66 -7.71 -15.62
C LYS A 293 -12.53 -7.13 -16.47
N TYR A 294 -11.29 -7.46 -16.12
CA TYR A 294 -10.09 -6.99 -16.81
C TYR A 294 -9.52 -7.98 -17.84
N GLY A 295 -10.22 -9.09 -18.10
CA GLY A 295 -9.86 -10.07 -19.12
C GLY A 295 -8.39 -10.52 -18.99
N LYS A 296 -7.58 -10.26 -20.03
CA LYS A 296 -6.15 -10.65 -20.07
C LYS A 296 -5.27 -10.01 -18.99
N TRP A 297 -5.80 -9.08 -18.19
CA TRP A 297 -5.03 -8.49 -17.08
C TRP A 297 -5.14 -9.30 -15.79
N LYS A 298 -6.11 -10.21 -15.70
CA LYS A 298 -6.25 -11.12 -14.55
C LYS A 298 -4.93 -11.83 -14.25
N GLY A 299 -4.56 -11.89 -12.98
CA GLY A 299 -3.28 -12.40 -12.51
C GLY A 299 -2.13 -11.38 -12.53
N SER A 300 -2.32 -10.16 -13.06
CA SER A 300 -1.32 -9.09 -12.93
C SER A 300 -1.34 -8.50 -11.52
N LEU A 301 -0.19 -8.03 -11.07
CA LEU A 301 -0.05 -7.22 -9.87
C LEU A 301 -0.03 -5.73 -10.25
N LEU A 302 -0.81 -4.92 -9.57
CA LEU A 302 -0.78 -3.46 -9.68
C LEU A 302 0.03 -2.86 -8.53
N VAL A 303 0.88 -1.88 -8.84
CA VAL A 303 1.69 -1.15 -7.87
C VAL A 303 1.61 0.35 -8.16
N GLY A 304 1.22 1.14 -7.17
CA GLY A 304 1.14 2.59 -7.30
C GLY A 304 2.52 3.24 -7.23
N SER A 305 2.72 4.33 -7.99
CA SER A 305 3.92 5.15 -7.94
C SER A 305 3.61 6.54 -7.38
N LEU A 306 4.20 6.86 -6.23
CA LEU A 306 4.13 8.21 -5.66
C LEU A 306 5.00 9.20 -6.42
N LYS A 307 6.16 8.76 -6.90
CA LYS A 307 7.15 9.65 -7.53
C LYS A 307 6.79 10.01 -8.96
N PHE A 308 6.40 9.01 -9.74
CA PHE A 308 6.14 9.18 -11.17
C PHE A 308 4.65 9.17 -11.52
N GLN A 309 3.76 9.15 -10.52
CA GLN A 309 2.34 9.45 -10.65
C GLN A 309 1.61 8.56 -11.67
N TYR A 310 1.82 7.24 -11.57
CA TYR A 310 1.16 6.23 -12.41
C TYR A 310 0.89 4.96 -11.60
N VAL A 311 0.15 4.04 -12.19
CA VAL A 311 0.02 2.65 -11.73
C VAL A 311 0.86 1.75 -12.62
N SER A 312 1.81 1.00 -12.04
CA SER A 312 2.53 -0.07 -12.74
C SER A 312 1.71 -1.34 -12.71
N ARG A 313 1.31 -1.85 -13.88
CA ARG A 313 0.80 -3.19 -14.04
C ARG A 313 1.96 -4.13 -14.30
N CYS A 314 2.32 -4.90 -13.31
CA CYS A 314 3.33 -5.94 -13.36
C CYS A 314 2.69 -7.24 -13.88
N ILE A 315 3.04 -7.62 -15.10
CA ILE A 315 2.64 -8.89 -15.72
C ILE A 315 3.56 -9.96 -15.18
N LEU A 316 2.99 -10.97 -14.52
CA LEU A 316 3.74 -12.01 -13.85
C LEU A 316 3.93 -13.25 -14.74
N LYS A 317 5.07 -13.92 -14.58
CA LYS A 317 5.35 -15.26 -15.11
C LYS A 317 5.94 -16.10 -13.97
N GLY A 318 5.09 -16.94 -13.35
CA GLY A 318 5.37 -17.50 -12.04
C GLY A 318 5.58 -16.38 -11.02
N ASN A 319 6.59 -16.52 -10.16
CA ASN A 319 6.92 -15.55 -9.13
C ASN A 319 7.90 -14.45 -9.61
N LYS A 320 7.85 -14.06 -10.89
CA LYS A 320 8.69 -12.99 -11.45
C LYS A 320 7.87 -11.98 -12.22
N VAL A 321 8.25 -10.71 -12.13
CA VAL A 321 7.72 -9.66 -13.00
C VAL A 321 8.39 -9.81 -14.37
N PHE A 322 7.58 -10.22 -15.36
CA PHE A 322 8.05 -10.41 -16.73
C PHE A 322 8.06 -9.10 -17.53
N LYS A 323 7.04 -8.26 -17.31
CA LYS A 323 6.86 -7.00 -18.03
C LYS A 323 6.08 -6.02 -17.18
N GLU A 324 6.41 -4.74 -17.29
CA GLU A 324 5.63 -3.64 -16.72
C GLU A 324 4.90 -2.85 -17.81
N VAL A 325 3.67 -2.41 -17.48
CA VAL A 325 2.88 -1.50 -18.31
C VAL A 325 2.39 -0.36 -17.43
N LYS A 326 2.69 0.87 -17.78
CA LYS A 326 2.23 2.05 -17.05
C LYS A 326 0.80 2.39 -17.43
N LEU A 327 -0.08 2.42 -16.44
CA LEU A 327 -1.49 2.81 -16.52
C LEU A 327 -1.67 4.15 -15.80
N LEU A 328 -2.73 4.89 -16.14
CA LEU A 328 -3.11 6.14 -15.47
C LEU A 328 -1.91 7.10 -15.31
N LYS A 329 -1.18 7.33 -16.40
CA LYS A 329 -0.04 8.24 -16.39
C LYS A 329 -0.47 9.65 -15.99
N ASP A 330 0.37 10.29 -15.17
CA ASP A 330 0.17 11.67 -14.67
C ASP A 330 -1.12 11.88 -13.85
N ILE A 331 -1.71 10.80 -13.31
CA ILE A 331 -2.93 10.87 -12.51
C ILE A 331 -2.71 11.58 -11.16
N GLY A 332 -1.49 11.69 -10.69
CA GLY A 332 -1.13 12.17 -9.37
C GLY A 332 -0.45 11.08 -8.52
N ARG A 333 -0.13 11.40 -7.28
CA ARG A 333 0.57 10.47 -6.38
C ARG A 333 -0.37 9.34 -5.95
N VAL A 334 -0.12 8.14 -6.46
CA VAL A 334 -0.92 6.95 -6.15
C VAL A 334 -0.53 6.43 -4.77
N ARG A 335 -1.50 6.40 -3.83
CA ARG A 335 -1.28 6.04 -2.43
C ARG A 335 -1.76 4.64 -2.08
N SER A 336 -2.91 4.22 -2.58
CA SER A 336 -3.53 2.93 -2.30
C SER A 336 -4.20 2.36 -3.56
N ILE A 337 -4.30 1.04 -3.63
CA ILE A 337 -4.96 0.32 -4.72
C ILE A 337 -5.69 -0.86 -4.09
N GLU A 338 -6.98 -1.02 -4.42
CA GLU A 338 -7.84 -2.07 -3.90
C GLU A 338 -8.72 -2.65 -5.01
N GLN A 339 -9.03 -3.93 -4.97
CA GLN A 339 -10.09 -4.52 -5.79
C GLN A 339 -11.39 -4.53 -4.99
N GLY A 340 -12.38 -3.79 -5.48
CA GLY A 340 -13.71 -3.76 -4.88
C GLY A 340 -14.46 -5.09 -5.01
N MET A 341 -15.50 -5.29 -4.18
CA MET A 341 -16.35 -6.48 -4.24
C MET A 341 -17.10 -6.61 -5.57
N ASP A 342 -17.26 -5.52 -6.29
CA ASP A 342 -17.80 -5.49 -7.66
C ASP A 342 -16.78 -5.93 -8.71
N GLY A 343 -15.55 -6.25 -8.30
CA GLY A 343 -14.46 -6.71 -9.14
C GLY A 343 -13.72 -5.62 -9.91
N TYR A 344 -14.08 -4.34 -9.75
CA TYR A 344 -13.27 -3.25 -10.29
C TYR A 344 -12.08 -2.92 -9.41
N ILE A 345 -11.04 -2.35 -10.02
CA ILE A 345 -9.88 -1.80 -9.33
C ILE A 345 -10.15 -0.33 -8.99
N TYR A 346 -9.86 0.02 -7.76
CA TYR A 346 -9.94 1.37 -7.23
C TYR A 346 -8.56 1.86 -6.82
N VAL A 347 -8.31 3.14 -7.06
CA VAL A 347 -6.99 3.75 -6.83
C VAL A 347 -7.17 5.03 -6.03
N GLY A 348 -6.55 5.09 -4.85
CA GLY A 348 -6.49 6.29 -4.03
C GLY A 348 -5.35 7.20 -4.48
N VAL A 349 -5.67 8.44 -4.84
CA VAL A 349 -4.74 9.42 -5.39
C VAL A 349 -4.75 10.69 -4.55
N GLU A 350 -3.57 11.14 -4.12
CA GLU A 350 -3.42 12.37 -3.31
C GLU A 350 -3.96 13.58 -4.09
N ASN A 351 -4.72 14.43 -3.42
CA ASN A 351 -5.39 15.64 -3.93
C ASN A 351 -6.41 15.43 -5.08
N LEU A 352 -6.78 14.18 -5.37
CA LEU A 352 -7.82 13.85 -6.33
C LEU A 352 -8.97 13.09 -5.64
N GLY A 353 -8.63 11.98 -4.95
CA GLY A 353 -9.61 11.13 -4.33
C GLY A 353 -9.47 9.67 -4.70
N ILE A 354 -10.58 8.92 -4.73
CA ILE A 354 -10.60 7.53 -5.18
C ILE A 354 -11.18 7.47 -6.59
N VAL A 355 -10.43 6.87 -7.50
CA VAL A 355 -10.84 6.63 -8.88
C VAL A 355 -11.06 5.14 -9.12
N ARG A 356 -11.99 4.79 -10.00
CA ARG A 356 -12.20 3.44 -10.50
C ARG A 356 -11.50 3.29 -11.85
N LEU A 357 -10.60 2.34 -11.98
CA LEU A 357 -9.93 1.99 -13.24
C LEU A 357 -10.96 1.31 -14.17
N LEU A 358 -11.08 1.80 -15.39
CA LEU A 358 -11.98 1.24 -16.39
C LEU A 358 -11.27 0.14 -17.19
N PRO A 359 -11.91 -1.01 -17.43
CA PRO A 359 -11.38 -2.04 -18.33
C PRO A 359 -11.24 -1.50 -19.77
N LYS A 360 -10.19 -1.98 -20.47
CA LYS A 360 -9.98 -1.68 -21.91
C LYS A 360 -10.34 -2.88 -22.76
#